data_7a3a103a122df7a1905081a4a4062f0e
#
_entry.id   7a3a103a122df7a1905081a4a4062f0e
#
_cell.length_a   1.000
_cell.length_b   1.000
_cell.length_c   1.000
_cell.angle_alpha   90.00
_cell.angle_beta   90.00
_cell.angle_gamma   90.00
#
_symmetry.space_group_name_H-M   'P 1'
#
loop_
_entity.id
_entity.type
_entity.pdbx_description
1 polymer ?
#
loop_
_entity_poly.entity_id
_entity_poly.type
_entity_poly.pdbx_seq_one_letter_code
_entity_poly.pdbx_strand_id
1 'polypeptide(L)'
;STTNRIKSFGSIQDAEQAGITLDYSDATAATATLTITAIGADGNTLNISINNPSVSGVTLINLGTYKKVAADSTVTLVAASITDIINSGSSTHEYTATSAAGVITIKAPKKAGIYLNTGTPIIVSITGTIAATLAQFTGGTFSLKAAWYYHIKEYFRMQPFGLLFVGFFPIPSTYDFTELQTMQVFSDGKIRQMGIYKDSTTPSTADMGLIQGVLNTLDTLHMPISWVLYTANMVSITDLTTLTDLNLLNCSKVSFVISQDGAGLGNFLYLTTGKSITTLGTTLGTISLSSVSESIGNPNRFNVSDGFECDTVNFANGQAVKTSTQSLLNRLDTYRYIFLIKRQGVNGTFFNNSYTSVTSTSDYAFGYRNRTIDKAIRGLNSVIVLDIQSQIVINSDGTIKSSSIESFKRKADIPLSQMVRDGELSAFDVLIDPNQPVLSTGKLIITIKLVPIGIANDITIYVGFTNKI
;
A
#
# COMPACT_ATOMS: atom_id res chain seq x y z
N SER A 1 -13.86 19.10 11.91
CA SER A 1 -13.70 18.54 13.26
C SER A 1 -12.75 17.36 13.19
N THR A 2 -11.76 17.29 14.07
CA THR A 2 -10.79 16.18 14.17
C THR A 2 -11.44 14.87 14.58
N THR A 3 -12.58 14.91 15.24
CA THR A 3 -13.32 13.76 15.78
C THR A 3 -13.92 12.82 14.71
N ASN A 4 -14.09 13.28 13.47
CA ASN A 4 -14.66 12.45 12.39
C ASN A 4 -13.65 11.98 11.35
N ARG A 5 -12.34 12.21 11.57
CA ARG A 5 -11.29 11.81 10.60
C ARG A 5 -10.85 10.38 10.73
N ILE A 6 -11.04 9.77 11.89
CA ILE A 6 -10.61 8.41 12.18
C ILE A 6 -11.84 7.54 12.38
N LYS A 7 -11.86 6.39 11.70
CA LYS A 7 -12.92 5.39 11.82
C LYS A 7 -12.30 3.99 11.91
N SER A 8 -13.03 3.05 12.46
CA SER A 8 -12.67 1.64 12.48
C SER A 8 -13.69 0.83 11.69
N PHE A 9 -13.21 -0.19 10.97
CA PHE A 9 -14.00 -1.07 10.13
C PHE A 9 -13.62 -2.53 10.42
N GLY A 10 -14.64 -3.39 10.52
CA GLY A 10 -14.47 -4.84 10.65
C GLY A 10 -14.59 -5.57 9.31
N SER A 11 -15.04 -4.88 8.27
CA SER A 11 -15.22 -5.43 6.91
C SER A 11 -15.19 -4.33 5.86
N ILE A 12 -15.04 -4.73 4.58
CA ILE A 12 -15.17 -3.78 3.46
C ILE A 12 -16.59 -3.23 3.37
N GLN A 13 -17.59 -4.02 3.68
CA GLN A 13 -19.00 -3.60 3.68
C GLN A 13 -19.27 -2.48 4.70
N ASP A 14 -18.63 -2.54 5.89
CA ASP A 14 -18.74 -1.47 6.89
C ASP A 14 -18.15 -0.16 6.37
N ALA A 15 -17.01 -0.25 5.64
CA ALA A 15 -16.39 0.92 5.02
C ALA A 15 -17.27 1.51 3.90
N GLU A 16 -17.89 0.66 3.07
CA GLU A 16 -18.80 1.07 2.00
C GLU A 16 -20.07 1.72 2.57
N GLN A 17 -20.67 1.17 3.62
CA GLN A 17 -21.79 1.77 4.33
C GLN A 17 -21.46 3.12 4.96
N ALA A 18 -20.20 3.31 5.36
CA ALA A 18 -19.69 4.60 5.86
C ALA A 18 -19.37 5.60 4.75
N GLY A 19 -19.63 5.27 3.48
CA GLY A 19 -19.44 6.13 2.31
C GLY A 19 -18.04 6.07 1.69
N ILE A 20 -17.21 5.08 2.07
CA ILE A 20 -15.91 4.83 1.43
C ILE A 20 -16.14 3.82 0.31
N THR A 21 -16.38 4.30 -0.89
CA THR A 21 -16.69 3.52 -2.09
C THR A 21 -15.74 3.88 -3.23
N LEU A 22 -15.78 3.12 -4.33
CA LEU A 22 -15.09 3.47 -5.56
C LEU A 22 -15.79 4.67 -6.21
N ASP A 23 -15.47 5.85 -5.70
CA ASP A 23 -16.12 7.12 -6.04
C ASP A 23 -15.16 8.06 -6.78
N TYR A 24 -15.62 8.59 -7.92
CA TYR A 24 -14.93 9.57 -8.74
C TYR A 24 -15.65 10.94 -8.75
N SER A 25 -16.55 11.19 -7.82
CA SER A 25 -17.42 12.37 -7.80
C SER A 25 -16.65 13.69 -7.68
N ASP A 26 -15.52 13.68 -6.98
CA ASP A 26 -14.61 14.83 -6.80
C ASP A 26 -13.67 15.08 -7.98
N ALA A 27 -13.61 14.15 -8.95
CA ALA A 27 -12.87 14.35 -10.19
C ALA A 27 -13.65 15.23 -11.19
N THR A 28 -12.90 15.95 -12.02
CA THR A 28 -13.44 16.69 -13.18
C THR A 28 -13.23 15.86 -14.44
N ALA A 29 -14.24 15.81 -15.29
CA ALA A 29 -14.14 15.12 -16.58
C ALA A 29 -13.29 15.93 -17.56
N ALA A 30 -12.36 15.28 -18.26
CA ALA A 30 -11.63 15.90 -19.37
C ALA A 30 -12.56 16.16 -20.56
N THR A 31 -12.27 17.22 -21.32
CA THR A 31 -13.01 17.59 -22.52
C THR A 31 -12.07 17.77 -23.72
N ALA A 32 -12.53 17.33 -24.89
CA ALA A 32 -11.88 17.53 -26.19
C ALA A 32 -12.84 18.22 -27.14
N THR A 33 -12.34 18.91 -28.16
CA THR A 33 -13.20 19.54 -29.17
C THR A 33 -12.80 19.08 -30.58
N LEU A 34 -13.81 18.76 -31.38
CA LEU A 34 -13.68 18.46 -32.80
C LEU A 34 -14.50 19.47 -33.60
N THR A 35 -13.85 20.33 -34.36
CA THR A 35 -14.50 21.36 -35.18
C THR A 35 -14.58 20.87 -36.63
N ILE A 36 -15.77 20.73 -37.15
CA ILE A 36 -16.01 20.38 -38.57
C ILE A 36 -15.81 21.65 -39.42
N THR A 37 -14.86 21.62 -40.31
CA THR A 37 -14.50 22.74 -41.20
C THR A 37 -14.97 22.54 -42.63
N ALA A 38 -15.22 21.29 -43.10
CA ALA A 38 -15.87 20.99 -44.35
C ALA A 38 -16.71 19.72 -44.24
N ILE A 39 -17.89 19.72 -44.87
CA ILE A 39 -18.86 18.62 -44.75
C ILE A 39 -18.50 17.37 -45.58
N GLY A 40 -17.64 17.53 -46.60
CA GLY A 40 -17.31 16.47 -47.55
C GLY A 40 -18.44 16.05 -48.50
N ALA A 41 -18.18 15.05 -49.30
CA ALA A 41 -19.15 14.44 -50.21
C ALA A 41 -19.96 13.32 -49.52
N ASP A 42 -21.17 13.03 -50.03
CA ASP A 42 -21.99 11.93 -49.50
C ASP A 42 -21.22 10.59 -49.59
N GLY A 43 -21.35 9.79 -48.55
CA GLY A 43 -20.62 8.54 -48.39
C GLY A 43 -19.24 8.67 -47.74
N ASN A 44 -18.68 9.89 -47.58
CA ASN A 44 -17.45 10.10 -46.80
C ASN A 44 -17.65 9.68 -45.37
N THR A 45 -16.60 9.23 -44.68
CA THR A 45 -16.70 8.77 -43.30
C THR A 45 -15.74 9.50 -42.37
N LEU A 46 -16.15 9.61 -41.11
CA LEU A 46 -15.34 10.11 -39.99
C LEU A 46 -15.51 9.15 -38.83
N ASN A 47 -14.41 8.56 -38.36
CA ASN A 47 -14.37 7.67 -37.19
C ASN A 47 -13.64 8.35 -36.06
N ILE A 48 -14.15 8.19 -34.83
CA ILE A 48 -13.52 8.70 -33.58
C ILE A 48 -13.21 7.53 -32.68
N SER A 49 -11.94 7.40 -32.33
CA SER A 49 -11.45 6.40 -31.38
C SER A 49 -10.63 7.05 -30.27
N ILE A 50 -10.60 6.42 -29.09
CA ILE A 50 -9.88 6.93 -27.93
C ILE A 50 -9.04 5.83 -27.30
N ASN A 51 -7.76 6.11 -27.05
CA ASN A 51 -6.92 5.32 -26.16
C ASN A 51 -7.38 5.57 -24.72
N ASN A 52 -8.25 4.72 -24.21
CA ASN A 52 -8.92 4.88 -22.92
C ASN A 52 -8.20 4.08 -21.82
N PRO A 53 -7.95 4.66 -20.64
CA PRO A 53 -7.45 3.89 -19.52
C PRO A 53 -8.50 2.85 -19.08
N SER A 54 -8.05 1.64 -18.86
CA SER A 54 -8.87 0.51 -18.42
C SER A 54 -8.16 -0.26 -17.30
N VAL A 55 -8.89 -1.12 -16.62
CA VAL A 55 -8.32 -1.95 -15.54
C VAL A 55 -7.23 -2.89 -16.07
N SER A 56 -7.31 -3.30 -17.34
CA SER A 56 -6.26 -4.12 -17.98
C SER A 56 -5.14 -3.31 -18.65
N GLY A 57 -5.11 -1.97 -18.45
CA GLY A 57 -4.15 -1.07 -19.07
C GLY A 57 -4.80 -0.02 -19.95
N VAL A 58 -4.42 0.06 -21.23
CA VAL A 58 -5.00 1.02 -22.20
C VAL A 58 -5.72 0.25 -23.28
N THR A 59 -6.96 0.62 -23.58
CA THR A 59 -7.81 0.00 -24.58
C THR A 59 -8.25 1.03 -25.60
N LEU A 60 -8.17 0.71 -26.88
CA LEU A 60 -8.73 1.54 -27.93
C LEU A 60 -10.25 1.37 -27.96
N ILE A 61 -10.99 2.44 -27.68
CA ILE A 61 -12.45 2.49 -27.75
C ILE A 61 -12.87 3.26 -29.00
N ASN A 62 -13.80 2.68 -29.77
CA ASN A 62 -14.45 3.37 -30.87
C ASN A 62 -15.72 4.08 -30.36
N LEU A 63 -15.80 5.41 -30.49
CA LEU A 63 -16.98 6.19 -30.12
C LEU A 63 -18.05 6.19 -31.21
N GLY A 64 -17.70 5.77 -32.44
CA GLY A 64 -18.61 5.64 -33.56
C GLY A 64 -18.00 6.09 -34.89
N THR A 65 -18.67 5.68 -35.96
CA THR A 65 -18.31 6.07 -37.32
C THR A 65 -19.47 6.80 -37.97
N TYR A 66 -19.26 8.07 -38.24
CA TYR A 66 -20.18 8.91 -38.99
C TYR A 66 -20.00 8.61 -40.51
N LYS A 67 -21.12 8.52 -41.25
CA LYS A 67 -21.15 8.48 -42.72
C LYS A 67 -21.98 9.65 -43.21
N LYS A 68 -21.37 10.51 -44.01
CA LYS A 68 -22.02 11.70 -44.60
C LYS A 68 -23.22 11.30 -45.46
N VAL A 69 -24.35 11.96 -45.22
CA VAL A 69 -25.59 11.84 -45.96
C VAL A 69 -26.04 13.20 -46.50
N ALA A 70 -26.86 13.24 -47.57
CA ALA A 70 -27.29 14.47 -48.22
C ALA A 70 -28.02 15.42 -47.26
N ALA A 71 -28.76 14.90 -46.28
CA ALA A 71 -29.48 15.70 -45.27
C ALA A 71 -28.53 16.56 -44.41
N ASP A 72 -27.28 16.14 -44.18
CA ASP A 72 -26.27 16.86 -43.37
C ASP A 72 -25.57 17.91 -44.24
N SER A 73 -26.31 18.93 -44.68
CA SER A 73 -25.91 19.92 -45.67
C SER A 73 -25.08 21.09 -45.11
N THR A 74 -24.86 21.13 -43.78
CA THR A 74 -24.06 22.16 -43.09
C THR A 74 -23.12 21.55 -42.05
N VAL A 75 -22.05 22.25 -41.70
CA VAL A 75 -21.13 21.79 -40.65
C VAL A 75 -21.84 21.57 -39.28
N THR A 76 -22.89 22.38 -39.01
CA THR A 76 -23.71 22.22 -37.81
C THR A 76 -24.51 20.93 -37.81
N LEU A 77 -25.11 20.52 -38.93
CA LEU A 77 -25.84 19.26 -39.04
C LEU A 77 -24.90 18.04 -39.00
N VAL A 78 -23.75 18.10 -39.67
CA VAL A 78 -22.70 17.06 -39.54
C VAL A 78 -22.25 16.89 -38.11
N ALA A 79 -21.99 17.99 -37.38
CA ALA A 79 -21.59 17.94 -35.97
C ALA A 79 -22.72 17.39 -35.07
N ALA A 80 -23.98 17.69 -35.34
CA ALA A 80 -25.12 17.13 -34.63
C ALA A 80 -25.22 15.61 -34.83
N SER A 81 -25.16 15.15 -36.07
CA SER A 81 -25.20 13.72 -36.41
C SER A 81 -24.04 12.92 -35.75
N ILE A 82 -22.81 13.46 -35.75
CA ILE A 82 -21.67 12.84 -35.04
C ILE A 82 -21.93 12.81 -33.53
N THR A 83 -22.48 13.90 -32.95
CA THR A 83 -22.84 13.96 -31.52
C THR A 83 -23.86 12.89 -31.16
N ASP A 84 -24.88 12.69 -31.98
CA ASP A 84 -25.89 11.65 -31.75
C ASP A 84 -25.30 10.23 -31.81
N ILE A 85 -24.35 9.98 -32.73
CA ILE A 85 -23.63 8.70 -32.82
C ILE A 85 -22.84 8.45 -31.51
N ILE A 86 -22.07 9.43 -31.02
CA ILE A 86 -21.32 9.30 -29.78
C ILE A 86 -22.27 9.02 -28.61
N ASN A 87 -23.34 9.81 -28.49
CA ASN A 87 -24.28 9.68 -27.38
C ASN A 87 -25.08 8.38 -27.41
N SER A 88 -25.37 7.82 -28.58
CA SER A 88 -26.05 6.52 -28.72
C SER A 88 -25.22 5.37 -28.15
N GLY A 89 -23.90 5.46 -28.16
CA GLY A 89 -22.97 4.47 -27.56
C GLY A 89 -22.58 4.77 -26.12
N SER A 90 -23.07 5.88 -25.52
CA SER A 90 -22.60 6.37 -24.22
C SER A 90 -22.82 5.40 -23.06
N SER A 91 -23.82 4.54 -23.11
CA SER A 91 -24.04 3.47 -22.11
C SER A 91 -22.93 2.40 -22.11
N THR A 92 -22.20 2.26 -23.21
CA THR A 92 -21.14 1.26 -23.38
C THR A 92 -19.76 1.85 -23.11
N HIS A 93 -19.46 3.02 -23.70
CA HIS A 93 -18.14 3.65 -23.58
C HIS A 93 -18.07 4.80 -22.57
N GLU A 94 -19.21 5.26 -22.04
CA GLU A 94 -19.35 6.33 -21.03
C GLU A 94 -18.93 7.74 -21.48
N TYR A 95 -18.50 7.94 -22.72
CA TYR A 95 -18.25 9.27 -23.27
C TYR A 95 -19.57 9.89 -23.74
N THR A 96 -19.68 11.21 -23.57
CA THR A 96 -20.82 11.99 -24.05
C THR A 96 -20.34 13.16 -24.91
N ALA A 97 -21.21 13.66 -25.77
CA ALA A 97 -20.87 14.80 -26.60
C ALA A 97 -22.01 15.83 -26.62
N THR A 98 -21.66 17.07 -26.90
CA THR A 98 -22.58 18.17 -27.26
C THR A 98 -22.04 18.89 -28.47
N SER A 99 -22.90 19.49 -29.29
CA SER A 99 -22.45 20.24 -30.45
C SER A 99 -23.12 21.61 -30.53
N ALA A 100 -22.37 22.60 -31.01
CA ALA A 100 -22.86 23.96 -31.34
C ALA A 100 -22.02 24.51 -32.50
N ALA A 101 -22.70 25.11 -33.50
CA ALA A 101 -22.07 25.82 -34.61
C ALA A 101 -20.92 25.05 -35.31
N GLY A 102 -21.07 23.73 -35.49
CA GLY A 102 -20.05 22.87 -36.12
C GLY A 102 -18.94 22.40 -35.20
N VAL A 103 -18.93 22.78 -33.90
CA VAL A 103 -17.99 22.32 -32.90
C VAL A 103 -18.65 21.24 -32.05
N ILE A 104 -17.99 20.09 -31.92
CA ILE A 104 -18.38 18.97 -31.08
C ILE A 104 -17.49 19.00 -29.83
N THR A 105 -18.08 19.08 -28.65
CA THR A 105 -17.38 18.95 -27.38
C THR A 105 -17.60 17.55 -26.84
N ILE A 106 -16.54 16.75 -26.78
CA ILE A 106 -16.54 15.38 -26.25
C ILE A 106 -16.11 15.43 -24.81
N LYS A 107 -16.91 14.85 -23.92
CA LYS A 107 -16.67 14.77 -22.48
C LYS A 107 -16.37 13.34 -22.09
N ALA A 108 -15.22 13.14 -21.42
CA ALA A 108 -14.79 11.85 -20.92
C ALA A 108 -15.51 11.45 -19.61
N PRO A 109 -15.56 10.18 -19.26
CA PRO A 109 -15.97 9.74 -17.93
C PRO A 109 -15.00 10.27 -16.85
N LYS A 110 -15.51 10.67 -15.70
CA LYS A 110 -14.69 11.18 -14.57
C LYS A 110 -13.59 10.21 -14.13
N LYS A 111 -13.85 8.90 -14.22
CA LYS A 111 -12.87 7.86 -13.86
C LYS A 111 -11.62 7.83 -14.73
N ALA A 112 -11.66 8.44 -15.94
CA ALA A 112 -10.49 8.56 -16.80
C ALA A 112 -9.40 9.49 -16.22
N GLY A 113 -9.76 10.33 -15.27
CA GLY A 113 -8.85 11.15 -14.50
C GLY A 113 -7.99 12.07 -15.37
N ILE A 114 -6.71 12.15 -15.03
CA ILE A 114 -5.74 12.98 -15.78
C ILE A 114 -5.11 12.25 -16.98
N TYR A 115 -5.34 10.96 -17.16
CA TYR A 115 -4.71 10.17 -18.23
C TYR A 115 -4.91 10.80 -19.61
N LEU A 116 -6.11 11.29 -19.88
CA LEU A 116 -6.46 11.87 -21.17
C LEU A 116 -5.88 13.27 -21.41
N ASN A 117 -5.35 13.93 -20.39
CA ASN A 117 -4.76 15.27 -20.53
C ASN A 117 -3.40 15.28 -21.23
N THR A 118 -2.82 14.10 -21.49
CA THR A 118 -1.46 13.96 -22.04
C THR A 118 -1.46 13.18 -23.34
N GLY A 119 -0.52 13.51 -24.22
CA GLY A 119 -0.38 12.84 -25.50
C GLY A 119 -1.51 13.14 -26.49
N THR A 120 -1.83 12.14 -27.32
CA THR A 120 -2.89 12.20 -28.33
C THR A 120 -3.89 11.06 -28.14
N PRO A 121 -4.63 11.02 -27.02
CA PRO A 121 -5.52 9.91 -26.72
C PRO A 121 -6.70 9.78 -27.68
N ILE A 122 -7.22 10.91 -28.22
CA ILE A 122 -8.30 10.89 -29.21
C ILE A 122 -7.70 10.87 -30.62
N ILE A 123 -8.22 9.96 -31.42
CA ILE A 123 -7.81 9.71 -32.80
C ILE A 123 -9.02 9.90 -33.71
N VAL A 124 -8.88 10.74 -34.73
CA VAL A 124 -9.91 10.95 -35.77
C VAL A 124 -9.38 10.43 -37.11
N SER A 125 -10.11 9.49 -37.71
CA SER A 125 -9.78 8.92 -39.01
C SER A 125 -10.85 9.35 -40.02
N ILE A 126 -10.45 10.00 -41.12
CA ILE A 126 -11.35 10.53 -42.13
C ILE A 126 -11.07 9.86 -43.46
N THR A 127 -12.15 9.45 -44.15
CA THR A 127 -12.10 8.97 -45.54
C THR A 127 -12.90 9.92 -46.42
N GLY A 128 -12.28 10.46 -47.45
CA GLY A 128 -12.88 11.41 -48.37
C GLY A 128 -12.50 12.84 -48.06
N THR A 129 -13.43 13.80 -48.25
CA THR A 129 -13.19 15.25 -48.23
C THR A 129 -13.82 15.98 -47.03
N ILE A 130 -14.30 15.23 -46.01
CA ILE A 130 -14.65 15.84 -44.73
C ILE A 130 -13.37 16.47 -44.14
N ALA A 131 -13.47 17.67 -43.62
CA ALA A 131 -12.35 18.28 -42.91
C ALA A 131 -12.76 18.65 -41.48
N ALA A 132 -11.87 18.40 -40.54
CA ALA A 132 -12.08 18.69 -39.13
C ALA A 132 -10.77 19.08 -38.44
N THR A 133 -10.86 19.95 -37.42
CA THR A 133 -9.74 20.29 -36.54
C THR A 133 -9.99 19.72 -35.17
N LEU A 134 -9.01 18.99 -34.63
CA LEU A 134 -9.08 18.33 -33.34
C LEU A 134 -8.25 19.06 -32.30
N ALA A 135 -8.85 19.39 -31.14
CA ALA A 135 -8.13 19.72 -29.92
C ALA A 135 -8.26 18.55 -28.94
N GLN A 136 -7.12 18.08 -28.44
CA GLN A 136 -7.04 16.93 -27.54
C GLN A 136 -7.69 17.21 -26.18
N PHE A 137 -7.89 16.16 -25.39
CA PHE A 137 -8.48 16.27 -24.06
C PHE A 137 -7.64 17.14 -23.12
N THR A 138 -8.32 17.97 -22.31
CA THR A 138 -7.74 18.79 -21.24
C THR A 138 -8.70 18.93 -20.07
N GLY A 139 -8.20 19.41 -18.92
CA GLY A 139 -9.02 19.78 -17.76
C GLY A 139 -9.52 18.61 -16.90
N GLY A 140 -9.12 17.38 -17.20
CA GLY A 140 -9.41 16.24 -16.34
C GLY A 140 -8.65 16.32 -15.02
N THR A 141 -9.30 15.96 -13.91
CA THR A 141 -8.69 15.80 -12.60
C THR A 141 -8.97 14.39 -12.05
N PHE A 142 -8.22 13.96 -11.05
CA PHE A 142 -8.34 12.62 -10.47
C PHE A 142 -9.12 12.63 -9.14
N SER A 143 -9.56 11.45 -8.71
CA SER A 143 -10.17 11.22 -7.40
C SER A 143 -9.20 10.47 -6.47
N LEU A 144 -8.93 11.04 -5.29
CA LEU A 144 -8.21 10.33 -4.22
C LEU A 144 -9.11 9.34 -3.47
N LYS A 145 -10.43 9.54 -3.47
CA LYS A 145 -11.38 8.64 -2.81
C LYS A 145 -11.30 7.23 -3.38
N ALA A 146 -11.15 7.11 -4.72
CA ALA A 146 -10.97 5.83 -5.38
C ALA A 146 -9.66 5.11 -4.94
N ALA A 147 -8.56 5.86 -4.75
CA ALA A 147 -7.31 5.31 -4.24
C ALA A 147 -7.42 4.87 -2.78
N TRP A 148 -8.11 5.65 -1.92
CA TRP A 148 -8.37 5.26 -0.53
C TRP A 148 -9.20 3.98 -0.44
N TYR A 149 -10.29 3.92 -1.22
CA TYR A 149 -11.11 2.71 -1.31
C TYR A 149 -10.30 1.49 -1.74
N TYR A 150 -9.42 1.64 -2.75
CA TYR A 150 -8.55 0.57 -3.22
C TYR A 150 -7.69 0.01 -2.09
N HIS A 151 -7.00 0.85 -1.31
CA HIS A 151 -6.15 0.37 -0.22
C HIS A 151 -6.94 -0.36 0.87
N ILE A 152 -8.14 0.13 1.21
CA ILE A 152 -9.03 -0.49 2.20
C ILE A 152 -9.57 -1.82 1.67
N LYS A 153 -10.01 -1.86 0.40
CA LYS A 153 -10.47 -3.08 -0.27
C LYS A 153 -9.37 -4.15 -0.28
N GLU A 154 -8.16 -3.77 -0.66
CA GLU A 154 -7.02 -4.69 -0.71
C GLU A 154 -6.60 -5.20 0.68
N TYR A 155 -6.73 -4.39 1.73
CA TYR A 155 -6.53 -4.86 3.09
C TYR A 155 -7.53 -5.97 3.44
N PHE A 156 -8.82 -5.76 3.22
CA PHE A 156 -9.85 -6.74 3.53
C PHE A 156 -9.84 -7.94 2.56
N ARG A 157 -9.34 -7.80 1.35
CA ARG A 157 -9.09 -8.93 0.45
C ARG A 157 -8.10 -9.93 1.07
N MET A 158 -7.04 -9.42 1.69
CA MET A 158 -6.03 -10.26 2.34
C MET A 158 -6.46 -10.71 3.74
N GLN A 159 -7.17 -9.85 4.50
CA GLN A 159 -7.59 -10.14 5.88
C GLN A 159 -9.08 -9.79 6.08
N PRO A 160 -9.99 -10.67 5.66
CA PRO A 160 -11.43 -10.40 5.69
C PRO A 160 -12.02 -10.15 7.09
N PHE A 161 -11.38 -10.69 8.13
CA PHE A 161 -11.82 -10.58 9.53
C PHE A 161 -10.93 -9.64 10.36
N GLY A 162 -10.15 -8.79 9.70
CA GLY A 162 -9.27 -7.83 10.37
C GLY A 162 -10.02 -6.61 10.88
N LEU A 163 -9.56 -6.04 11.99
CA LEU A 163 -10.00 -4.72 12.44
C LEU A 163 -9.06 -3.67 11.85
N LEU A 164 -9.59 -2.79 10.99
CA LEU A 164 -8.85 -1.72 10.34
C LEU A 164 -9.26 -0.36 10.89
N PHE A 165 -8.29 0.40 11.40
CA PHE A 165 -8.45 1.83 11.70
C PHE A 165 -7.98 2.65 10.50
N VAL A 166 -8.79 3.58 10.05
CA VAL A 166 -8.50 4.45 8.89
C VAL A 166 -8.58 5.91 9.35
N GLY A 167 -7.49 6.66 9.11
CA GLY A 167 -7.43 8.09 9.38
C GLY A 167 -7.18 8.89 8.09
N PHE A 168 -7.99 9.92 7.86
CA PHE A 168 -7.83 10.86 6.76
C PHE A 168 -7.38 12.21 7.29
N PHE A 169 -6.17 12.59 6.96
CA PHE A 169 -5.57 13.83 7.42
C PHE A 169 -5.30 14.78 6.25
N PRO A 170 -5.39 16.11 6.44
CA PRO A 170 -4.99 17.05 5.41
C PRO A 170 -3.48 16.94 5.18
N ILE A 171 -3.05 17.20 3.95
CA ILE A 171 -1.63 17.27 3.60
C ILE A 171 -1.01 18.46 4.34
N PRO A 172 -0.04 18.26 5.24
CA PRO A 172 0.62 19.34 5.96
C PRO A 172 1.63 20.06 5.05
N SER A 173 2.02 21.29 5.41
CA SER A 173 3.14 21.98 4.76
C SER A 173 4.49 21.30 5.03
N THR A 174 4.63 20.68 6.19
CA THR A 174 5.79 19.88 6.59
C THR A 174 5.29 18.63 7.31
N TYR A 175 5.76 17.46 6.90
CA TYR A 175 5.39 16.21 7.54
C TYR A 175 6.19 16.00 8.82
N ASP A 176 5.49 15.73 9.94
CA ASP A 176 6.06 15.32 11.23
C ASP A 176 5.54 13.95 11.71
N PHE A 177 4.50 13.43 11.02
CA PHE A 177 3.86 12.14 11.26
C PHE A 177 3.25 11.95 12.65
N THR A 178 2.92 13.04 13.34
CA THR A 178 2.24 13.00 14.66
C THR A 178 0.84 12.39 14.57
N GLU A 179 0.28 12.28 13.36
CA GLU A 179 -0.96 11.55 13.07
C GLU A 179 -0.90 10.08 13.51
N LEU A 180 0.28 9.45 13.49
CA LEU A 180 0.47 8.08 13.98
C LEU A 180 0.13 7.98 15.47
N GLN A 181 0.58 8.93 16.28
CA GLN A 181 0.24 9.01 17.70
C GLN A 181 -1.26 9.30 17.88
N THR A 182 -1.82 10.20 17.09
CA THR A 182 -3.27 10.49 17.11
C THR A 182 -4.10 9.24 16.83
N MET A 183 -3.72 8.44 15.85
CA MET A 183 -4.36 7.17 15.51
C MET A 183 -4.25 6.16 16.66
N GLN A 184 -3.06 6.04 17.27
CA GLN A 184 -2.82 5.09 18.34
C GLN A 184 -3.60 5.46 19.61
N VAL A 185 -3.65 6.75 19.97
CA VAL A 185 -4.47 7.26 21.08
C VAL A 185 -5.97 7.02 20.80
N PHE A 186 -6.45 7.30 19.58
CA PHE A 186 -7.84 7.04 19.21
C PHE A 186 -8.22 5.55 19.36
N SER A 187 -7.31 4.65 19.02
CA SER A 187 -7.52 3.21 19.12
C SER A 187 -7.33 2.64 20.53
N ASP A 188 -7.02 3.48 21.51
CA ASP A 188 -6.68 3.04 22.87
C ASP A 188 -5.53 2.02 22.89
N GLY A 189 -4.47 2.34 22.12
CA GLY A 189 -3.29 1.49 22.01
C GLY A 189 -3.50 0.15 21.29
N LYS A 190 -4.60 -0.03 20.53
CA LYS A 190 -4.93 -1.31 19.89
C LYS A 190 -4.23 -1.54 18.56
N ILE A 191 -3.75 -0.50 17.88
CA ILE A 191 -3.05 -0.64 16.60
C ILE A 191 -1.70 -1.33 16.83
N ARG A 192 -1.41 -2.37 16.05
CA ARG A 192 -0.17 -3.17 16.11
C ARG A 192 0.76 -2.87 14.94
N GLN A 193 0.21 -2.63 13.78
CA GLN A 193 0.91 -2.23 12.56
C GLN A 193 0.13 -1.14 11.85
N MET A 194 0.80 -0.32 11.06
CA MET A 194 0.20 0.80 10.36
C MET A 194 0.78 0.96 8.96
N GLY A 195 0.00 1.54 8.06
CA GLY A 195 0.44 1.92 6.72
C GLY A 195 0.19 3.41 6.50
N ILE A 196 1.12 4.07 5.80
CA ILE A 196 1.04 5.48 5.44
C ILE A 196 0.94 5.59 3.92
N TYR A 197 -0.17 6.13 3.43
CA TYR A 197 -0.34 6.52 2.03
C TYR A 197 -0.02 8.00 1.87
N LYS A 198 1.15 8.30 1.30
CA LYS A 198 1.64 9.65 1.03
C LYS A 198 1.75 9.84 -0.48
N ASP A 199 0.76 10.50 -1.09
CA ASP A 199 0.65 10.62 -2.55
C ASP A 199 1.26 11.89 -3.15
N SER A 200 1.57 12.88 -2.30
CA SER A 200 1.82 14.26 -2.74
C SER A 200 3.30 14.57 -3.02
N THR A 201 4.22 13.80 -2.43
CA THR A 201 5.66 14.09 -2.52
C THR A 201 6.48 12.84 -2.85
N THR A 202 7.64 13.06 -3.45
CA THR A 202 8.64 12.02 -3.69
C THR A 202 9.10 11.36 -2.38
N PRO A 203 9.62 10.13 -2.43
CA PRO A 203 10.18 9.46 -1.26
C PRO A 203 11.27 10.29 -0.58
N SER A 204 11.25 10.27 0.76
CA SER A 204 12.30 10.89 1.56
C SER A 204 12.71 9.94 2.70
N THR A 205 14.01 9.71 2.84
CA THR A 205 14.56 8.94 3.97
C THR A 205 14.42 9.70 5.29
N ALA A 206 14.36 11.03 5.25
CA ALA A 206 14.08 11.87 6.42
C ALA A 206 12.68 11.57 7.00
N ASP A 207 11.68 11.33 6.16
CA ASP A 207 10.33 10.93 6.62
C ASP A 207 10.39 9.66 7.47
N MET A 208 11.19 8.68 7.05
CA MET A 208 11.33 7.42 7.78
C MET A 208 11.95 7.61 9.16
N GLY A 209 12.91 8.54 9.28
CA GLY A 209 13.49 8.95 10.57
C GLY A 209 12.47 9.63 11.48
N LEU A 210 11.63 10.52 10.94
CA LEU A 210 10.55 11.16 11.69
C LEU A 210 9.51 10.14 12.18
N ILE A 211 9.10 9.21 11.31
CA ILE A 211 8.20 8.10 11.67
C ILE A 211 8.80 7.30 12.82
N GLN A 212 10.08 6.90 12.73
CA GLN A 212 10.76 6.15 13.79
C GLN A 212 10.81 6.94 15.10
N GLY A 213 11.00 8.25 15.06
CA GLY A 213 10.95 9.13 16.23
C GLY A 213 9.60 9.10 16.93
N VAL A 214 8.50 9.14 16.19
CA VAL A 214 7.13 9.00 16.74
C VAL A 214 6.94 7.61 17.35
N LEU A 215 7.43 6.56 16.71
CA LEU A 215 7.34 5.19 17.24
C LEU A 215 8.11 5.02 18.54
N ASN A 216 9.29 5.60 18.65
CA ASN A 216 10.07 5.62 19.91
C ASN A 216 9.29 6.33 21.03
N THR A 217 8.60 7.41 20.73
CA THR A 217 7.72 8.09 21.69
C THR A 217 6.57 7.18 22.15
N LEU A 218 5.93 6.47 21.23
CA LEU A 218 4.86 5.52 21.54
C LEU A 218 5.35 4.33 22.38
N ASP A 219 6.59 3.89 22.19
CA ASP A 219 7.22 2.87 23.03
C ASP A 219 7.35 3.35 24.48
N THR A 220 7.76 4.60 24.70
CA THR A 220 7.84 5.19 26.06
C THR A 220 6.48 5.37 26.72
N LEU A 221 5.42 5.51 25.90
CA LEU A 221 4.03 5.60 26.38
C LEU A 221 3.38 4.22 26.60
N HIS A 222 4.12 3.13 26.44
CA HIS A 222 3.63 1.75 26.52
C HIS A 222 2.50 1.42 25.50
N MET A 223 2.46 2.13 24.38
CA MET A 223 1.53 1.92 23.28
C MET A 223 2.27 1.59 21.95
N PRO A 224 3.15 0.58 21.92
CA PRO A 224 4.00 0.31 20.78
C PRO A 224 3.21 -0.05 19.53
N ILE A 225 3.62 0.55 18.39
CA ILE A 225 3.31 0.07 17.06
C ILE A 225 4.53 -0.70 16.56
N SER A 226 4.35 -1.96 16.23
CA SER A 226 5.45 -2.88 15.96
C SER A 226 6.04 -2.71 14.56
N TRP A 227 5.24 -2.23 13.60
CA TRP A 227 5.66 -2.15 12.20
C TRP A 227 4.86 -1.09 11.46
N VAL A 228 5.55 -0.17 10.79
CA VAL A 228 4.96 0.86 9.93
C VAL A 228 5.46 0.69 8.50
N LEU A 229 4.52 0.65 7.57
CA LEU A 229 4.77 0.64 6.13
C LEU A 229 4.73 2.08 5.61
N TYR A 230 5.85 2.56 5.12
CA TYR A 230 5.97 3.85 4.45
C TYR A 230 5.76 3.67 2.94
N THR A 231 4.98 4.54 2.34
CA THR A 231 4.82 4.66 0.88
C THR A 231 4.84 6.13 0.47
N ALA A 232 5.28 6.41 -0.76
CA ALA A 232 5.35 7.76 -1.30
C ALA A 232 5.14 7.74 -2.83
N ASN A 233 4.97 8.92 -3.43
CA ASN A 233 4.81 9.04 -4.86
C ASN A 233 6.17 8.88 -5.59
N MET A 234 6.33 7.80 -6.33
CA MET A 234 7.56 7.45 -7.05
C MET A 234 7.50 7.74 -8.56
N VAL A 235 6.42 8.31 -9.07
CA VAL A 235 6.21 8.51 -10.52
C VAL A 235 7.38 9.26 -11.19
N SER A 236 7.99 10.22 -10.49
CA SER A 236 9.14 10.98 -11.00
C SER A 236 10.48 10.23 -10.95
N ILE A 237 10.55 9.08 -10.28
CA ILE A 237 11.78 8.28 -10.16
C ILE A 237 11.86 7.33 -11.33
N THR A 238 12.54 7.74 -12.39
CA THR A 238 12.70 6.94 -13.62
C THR A 238 13.77 5.86 -13.51
N ASP A 239 14.75 6.05 -12.62
CA ASP A 239 15.85 5.11 -12.37
C ASP A 239 15.85 4.63 -10.92
N LEU A 240 15.40 3.38 -10.70
CA LEU A 240 15.35 2.75 -9.38
C LEU A 240 16.74 2.42 -8.81
N THR A 241 17.80 2.49 -9.61
CA THR A 241 19.18 2.30 -9.10
C THR A 241 19.65 3.48 -8.25
N THR A 242 18.98 4.63 -8.34
CA THR A 242 19.28 5.83 -7.54
C THR A 242 18.69 5.79 -6.12
N LEU A 243 17.85 4.80 -5.82
CA LEU A 243 17.24 4.66 -4.50
C LEU A 243 18.31 4.44 -3.42
N THR A 244 18.08 5.08 -2.27
CA THR A 244 19.01 5.06 -1.12
C THR A 244 19.04 3.69 -0.45
N ASP A 245 20.19 3.29 0.05
CA ASP A 245 20.35 2.10 0.89
C ASP A 245 19.69 2.31 2.25
N LEU A 246 18.62 1.54 2.53
CA LEU A 246 17.85 1.63 3.77
C LEU A 246 18.56 0.99 4.97
N ASN A 247 19.61 0.19 4.78
CA ASN A 247 20.37 -0.42 5.87
C ASN A 247 20.94 0.60 6.86
N LEU A 248 21.18 1.82 6.39
CA LEU A 248 21.89 2.85 7.15
C LEU A 248 20.97 3.79 7.94
N LEU A 249 19.63 3.63 7.83
CA LEU A 249 18.69 4.59 8.38
C LEU A 249 18.39 4.40 9.87
N ASN A 250 18.75 3.28 10.48
CA ASN A 250 18.41 2.90 11.85
C ASN A 250 16.91 2.99 12.19
N CYS A 251 16.04 2.79 11.19
CA CYS A 251 14.60 2.81 11.34
C CYS A 251 14.10 1.36 11.51
N SER A 252 14.22 0.84 12.72
CA SER A 252 13.97 -0.57 13.05
C SER A 252 12.51 -1.01 12.94
N LYS A 253 11.56 -0.07 12.99
CA LYS A 253 10.11 -0.35 12.89
C LYS A 253 9.49 0.18 11.60
N VAL A 254 10.28 0.68 10.65
CA VAL A 254 9.78 1.28 9.41
C VAL A 254 10.27 0.50 8.20
N SER A 255 9.36 0.25 7.26
CA SER A 255 9.65 -0.41 5.98
C SER A 255 9.16 0.43 4.83
N PHE A 256 9.85 0.39 3.69
CA PHE A 256 9.43 1.08 2.49
C PHE A 256 8.87 0.09 1.46
N VAL A 257 7.59 0.22 1.13
CA VAL A 257 6.89 -0.60 0.12
C VAL A 257 6.91 0.14 -1.22
N ILE A 258 7.51 -0.48 -2.22
CA ILE A 258 7.69 0.09 -3.56
C ILE A 258 7.03 -0.69 -4.67
N SER A 259 6.22 -1.69 -4.36
CA SER A 259 5.45 -2.45 -5.35
C SER A 259 4.08 -1.83 -5.61
N GLN A 260 3.56 -2.12 -6.79
CA GLN A 260 2.27 -1.68 -7.29
C GLN A 260 1.65 -2.79 -8.13
N ASP A 261 0.33 -2.86 -8.17
CA ASP A 261 -0.38 -3.69 -9.13
C ASP A 261 -0.12 -3.20 -10.56
N GLY A 262 0.17 -4.13 -11.47
CA GLY A 262 0.57 -3.81 -12.84
C GLY A 262 -0.53 -3.98 -13.90
N ALA A 263 -1.72 -4.49 -13.53
CA ALA A 263 -2.80 -4.72 -14.49
C ALA A 263 -4.22 -4.55 -13.93
N GLY A 264 -4.41 -4.67 -12.59
CA GLY A 264 -5.70 -4.56 -11.94
C GLY A 264 -6.15 -3.12 -11.67
N LEU A 265 -7.02 -2.95 -10.67
CA LEU A 265 -7.54 -1.64 -10.28
C LEU A 265 -6.43 -0.70 -9.81
N GLY A 266 -5.38 -1.22 -9.15
CA GLY A 266 -4.23 -0.41 -8.74
C GLY A 266 -3.53 0.23 -9.93
N ASN A 267 -3.30 -0.50 -11.02
CA ASN A 267 -2.73 0.05 -12.26
C ASN A 267 -3.65 1.07 -12.93
N PHE A 268 -4.96 0.79 -12.98
CA PHE A 268 -5.94 1.74 -13.50
C PHE A 268 -5.88 3.08 -12.75
N LEU A 269 -5.85 3.03 -11.41
CA LEU A 269 -5.74 4.22 -10.59
C LEU A 269 -4.39 4.93 -10.76
N TYR A 270 -3.29 4.19 -10.93
CA TYR A 270 -1.99 4.77 -11.27
C TYR A 270 -2.06 5.59 -12.57
N LEU A 271 -2.62 5.03 -13.64
CA LEU A 271 -2.79 5.70 -14.93
C LEU A 271 -3.67 6.94 -14.81
N THR A 272 -4.78 6.85 -14.07
CA THR A 272 -5.80 7.89 -14.02
C THR A 272 -5.52 8.99 -12.99
N THR A 273 -4.70 8.70 -11.97
CA THR A 273 -4.30 9.70 -10.97
C THR A 273 -2.93 10.32 -11.26
N GLY A 274 -2.06 9.66 -12.02
CA GLY A 274 -0.65 10.03 -12.16
C GLY A 274 0.13 9.95 -10.84
N LYS A 275 -0.34 9.12 -9.91
CA LYS A 275 0.24 8.91 -8.58
C LYS A 275 0.59 7.44 -8.38
N SER A 276 1.60 7.16 -7.58
CA SER A 276 1.90 5.79 -7.17
C SER A 276 0.74 5.21 -6.35
N ILE A 277 0.22 4.07 -6.79
CA ILE A 277 -0.80 3.29 -6.08
C ILE A 277 -0.15 2.01 -5.59
N THR A 278 0.61 2.14 -4.51
CA THR A 278 1.41 1.03 -3.97
C THR A 278 0.54 -0.11 -3.44
N THR A 279 1.12 -1.28 -3.22
CA THR A 279 0.44 -2.42 -2.58
C THR A 279 0.31 -2.26 -1.06
N LEU A 280 0.13 -1.03 -0.57
CA LEU A 280 0.03 -0.74 0.87
C LEU A 280 -1.07 -1.55 1.55
N GLY A 281 -2.29 -1.54 1.00
CA GLY A 281 -3.42 -2.29 1.54
C GLY A 281 -3.15 -3.79 1.55
N THR A 282 -2.68 -4.35 0.43
CA THR A 282 -2.30 -5.76 0.30
C THR A 282 -1.22 -6.16 1.31
N THR A 283 -0.17 -5.33 1.46
CA THR A 283 0.93 -5.59 2.41
C THR A 283 0.44 -5.56 3.85
N LEU A 284 -0.32 -4.53 4.23
CA LEU A 284 -0.87 -4.39 5.58
C LEU A 284 -1.85 -5.52 5.92
N GLY A 285 -2.70 -5.92 4.96
CA GLY A 285 -3.62 -7.05 5.11
C GLY A 285 -2.87 -8.37 5.28
N THR A 286 -1.81 -8.62 4.49
CA THR A 286 -0.96 -9.81 4.62
C THR A 286 -0.26 -9.87 5.98
N ILE A 287 0.27 -8.73 6.47
CA ILE A 287 0.85 -8.64 7.82
C ILE A 287 -0.21 -8.94 8.88
N SER A 288 -1.42 -8.43 8.71
CA SER A 288 -2.53 -8.67 9.64
C SER A 288 -2.99 -10.14 9.65
N LEU A 289 -2.92 -10.82 8.52
CA LEU A 289 -3.22 -12.25 8.37
C LEU A 289 -2.14 -13.15 8.98
N SER A 290 -0.86 -12.73 8.90
CA SER A 290 0.27 -13.54 9.37
C SER A 290 0.35 -13.58 10.89
N SER A 291 0.86 -14.70 11.45
CA SER A 291 1.25 -14.75 12.86
C SER A 291 2.40 -13.77 13.14
N VAL A 292 2.63 -13.41 14.41
CA VAL A 292 3.61 -12.36 14.75
C VAL A 292 5.04 -12.75 14.39
N SER A 293 5.37 -14.03 14.40
CA SER A 293 6.69 -14.59 14.09
C SER A 293 6.89 -14.92 12.62
N GLU A 294 5.88 -14.71 11.76
CA GLU A 294 5.88 -15.18 10.38
C GLU A 294 6.26 -14.10 9.37
N SER A 295 7.09 -14.44 8.39
CA SER A 295 7.44 -13.55 7.28
C SER A 295 6.35 -13.53 6.23
N ILE A 296 5.95 -12.33 5.78
CA ILE A 296 5.03 -12.16 4.64
C ILE A 296 5.63 -12.64 3.31
N GLY A 297 6.94 -12.84 3.25
CA GLY A 297 7.65 -13.42 2.09
C GLY A 297 7.52 -14.95 1.97
N ASN A 298 6.77 -15.63 2.86
CA ASN A 298 6.59 -17.08 2.82
C ASN A 298 5.65 -17.49 1.65
N PRO A 299 6.17 -18.11 0.56
CA PRO A 299 5.38 -18.42 -0.62
C PRO A 299 4.35 -19.54 -0.43
N ASN A 300 4.52 -20.38 0.60
CA ASN A 300 3.55 -21.43 0.92
C ASN A 300 2.27 -20.87 1.56
N ARG A 301 2.34 -19.67 2.14
CA ARG A 301 1.25 -19.09 2.90
C ARG A 301 0.64 -17.87 2.22
N PHE A 302 1.44 -17.02 1.58
CA PHE A 302 1.04 -15.69 1.17
C PHE A 302 1.20 -15.49 -0.34
N ASN A 303 0.30 -16.09 -1.11
CA ASN A 303 0.06 -15.68 -2.47
C ASN A 303 -0.87 -14.46 -2.47
N VAL A 304 -0.41 -13.33 -3.00
CA VAL A 304 -1.19 -12.08 -3.01
C VAL A 304 -1.95 -11.84 -4.30
N SER A 305 -1.74 -12.67 -5.36
CA SER A 305 -2.55 -12.61 -6.58
C SER A 305 -3.85 -13.40 -6.42
N ASP A 306 -4.92 -12.89 -7.00
CA ASP A 306 -6.23 -13.54 -7.02
C ASP A 306 -6.70 -13.90 -8.45
N GLY A 307 -5.79 -13.83 -9.43
CA GLY A 307 -6.08 -13.98 -10.86
C GLY A 307 -6.47 -12.65 -11.54
N PHE A 308 -6.48 -11.53 -10.80
CA PHE A 308 -6.78 -10.20 -11.30
C PHE A 308 -5.90 -9.13 -10.63
N GLU A 309 -6.08 -8.86 -9.33
CA GLU A 309 -5.25 -7.93 -8.58
C GLU A 309 -3.88 -8.55 -8.28
N CYS A 310 -2.83 -7.80 -8.45
CA CYS A 310 -1.44 -8.22 -8.24
C CYS A 310 -0.99 -9.44 -9.08
N ASP A 311 -1.73 -9.80 -10.12
CA ASP A 311 -1.33 -10.87 -11.03
C ASP A 311 -0.19 -10.43 -11.95
N THR A 312 -0.19 -9.18 -12.37
CA THR A 312 0.97 -8.48 -12.95
C THR A 312 1.54 -7.50 -11.92
N VAL A 313 2.85 -7.38 -11.85
CA VAL A 313 3.52 -6.56 -10.83
C VAL A 313 4.37 -5.48 -11.46
N ASN A 314 4.20 -4.26 -10.99
CA ASN A 314 5.05 -3.12 -11.28
C ASN A 314 5.71 -2.58 -10.00
N PHE A 315 6.77 -1.82 -10.14
CA PHE A 315 7.22 -0.90 -9.10
C PHE A 315 6.32 0.34 -9.08
N ALA A 316 6.35 1.07 -7.98
CA ALA A 316 5.50 2.24 -7.75
C ALA A 316 5.75 3.42 -8.71
N ASN A 317 6.82 3.36 -9.52
CA ASN A 317 7.08 4.28 -10.64
C ASN A 317 6.47 3.81 -11.98
N GLY A 318 5.75 2.69 -11.99
CA GLY A 318 5.15 2.10 -13.19
C GLY A 318 6.06 1.11 -13.95
N GLN A 319 7.33 0.97 -13.59
CA GLN A 319 8.24 0.02 -14.25
C GLN A 319 7.83 -1.42 -13.92
N ALA A 320 7.69 -2.27 -14.95
CA ALA A 320 7.32 -3.66 -14.76
C ALA A 320 8.47 -4.46 -14.10
N VAL A 321 8.15 -5.20 -13.05
CA VAL A 321 9.11 -6.08 -12.36
C VAL A 321 9.62 -7.18 -13.30
N LYS A 322 8.76 -7.72 -14.16
CA LYS A 322 9.10 -8.78 -15.13
C LYS A 322 10.20 -8.38 -16.12
N THR A 323 10.28 -7.11 -16.49
CA THR A 323 11.30 -6.61 -17.44
C THR A 323 12.54 -6.03 -16.75
N SER A 324 12.56 -6.01 -15.43
CA SER A 324 13.67 -5.53 -14.65
C SER A 324 14.82 -6.53 -14.62
N THR A 325 16.06 -6.04 -14.60
CA THR A 325 17.24 -6.90 -14.54
C THR A 325 17.38 -7.57 -13.17
N GLN A 326 17.92 -8.78 -13.13
CA GLN A 326 18.19 -9.47 -11.85
C GLN A 326 19.11 -8.65 -10.94
N SER A 327 20.05 -7.89 -11.52
CA SER A 327 20.94 -7.00 -10.76
C SER A 327 20.16 -5.91 -10.02
N LEU A 328 19.14 -5.30 -10.66
CA LEU A 328 18.27 -4.32 -10.02
C LEU A 328 17.46 -4.96 -8.89
N LEU A 329 16.86 -6.13 -9.15
CA LEU A 329 16.07 -6.84 -8.13
C LEU A 329 16.93 -7.19 -6.90
N ASN A 330 18.13 -7.73 -7.13
CA ASN A 330 19.08 -8.05 -6.05
C ASN A 330 19.52 -6.79 -5.29
N ARG A 331 19.75 -5.67 -5.99
CA ARG A 331 20.09 -4.41 -5.35
C ARG A 331 18.97 -3.91 -4.44
N LEU A 332 17.74 -3.88 -4.93
CA LEU A 332 16.58 -3.44 -4.15
C LEU A 332 16.33 -4.33 -2.94
N ASP A 333 16.53 -5.64 -3.09
CA ASP A 333 16.45 -6.61 -1.99
C ASP A 333 17.56 -6.37 -0.95
N THR A 334 18.81 -6.22 -1.38
CA THR A 334 19.95 -5.87 -0.51
C THR A 334 19.73 -4.53 0.22
N TYR A 335 19.13 -3.55 -0.46
CA TYR A 335 18.79 -2.23 0.08
C TYR A 335 17.51 -2.25 0.95
N ARG A 336 16.90 -3.44 1.14
CA ARG A 336 15.81 -3.71 2.07
C ARG A 336 14.46 -3.09 1.71
N TYR A 337 14.21 -2.84 0.43
CA TYR A 337 12.88 -2.47 -0.05
C TYR A 337 11.94 -3.66 -0.05
N ILE A 338 10.65 -3.42 0.26
CA ILE A 338 9.60 -4.43 0.14
C ILE A 338 8.92 -4.26 -1.21
N PHE A 339 8.91 -5.34 -2.00
CA PHE A 339 8.24 -5.37 -3.29
C PHE A 339 7.76 -6.78 -3.64
N LEU A 340 6.88 -6.85 -4.63
CA LEU A 340 6.32 -8.11 -5.10
C LEU A 340 7.18 -8.72 -6.20
N ILE A 341 7.28 -10.05 -6.19
CA ILE A 341 8.03 -10.85 -7.16
C ILE A 341 7.22 -12.05 -7.63
N LYS A 342 7.55 -12.55 -8.83
CA LYS A 342 7.15 -13.88 -9.30
C LYS A 342 8.29 -14.86 -9.03
N ARG A 343 7.97 -16.06 -8.55
CA ARG A 343 8.98 -17.12 -8.35
C ARG A 343 8.88 -18.13 -9.48
N GLN A 344 10.04 -18.53 -10.05
CA GLN A 344 10.06 -19.51 -11.13
C GLN A 344 9.52 -20.86 -10.64
N GLY A 345 8.64 -21.47 -11.42
CA GLY A 345 8.04 -22.77 -11.08
C GLY A 345 6.92 -22.73 -10.04
N VAL A 346 6.55 -21.56 -9.54
CA VAL A 346 5.46 -21.37 -8.56
C VAL A 346 4.46 -20.34 -9.09
N ASN A 347 3.20 -20.73 -9.19
CA ASN A 347 2.13 -19.81 -9.56
C ASN A 347 1.82 -18.87 -8.41
N GLY A 348 1.59 -17.61 -8.75
CA GLY A 348 1.23 -16.58 -7.77
C GLY A 348 2.20 -15.40 -7.75
N THR A 349 1.95 -14.50 -6.83
CA THR A 349 2.76 -13.31 -6.58
C THR A 349 3.06 -13.23 -5.10
N PHE A 350 4.30 -12.93 -4.75
CA PHE A 350 4.81 -13.04 -3.39
C PHE A 350 5.63 -11.80 -3.02
N PHE A 351 5.66 -11.44 -1.75
CA PHE A 351 6.63 -10.45 -1.28
C PHE A 351 8.05 -11.03 -1.34
N ASN A 352 9.02 -10.18 -1.63
CA ASN A 352 10.44 -10.56 -1.57
C ASN A 352 10.85 -10.94 -0.14
N ASN A 353 10.50 -10.11 0.85
CA ASN A 353 10.80 -10.34 2.26
C ASN A 353 9.99 -9.40 3.19
N SER A 354 10.30 -9.42 4.50
CA SER A 354 9.68 -8.61 5.58
C SER A 354 10.67 -7.59 6.17
N TYR A 355 11.43 -6.90 5.34
CA TYR A 355 12.51 -6.02 5.75
C TYR A 355 12.02 -4.80 6.54
N THR A 356 12.85 -4.35 7.49
CA THR A 356 12.82 -3.02 8.10
C THR A 356 14.06 -2.23 7.66
N SER A 357 14.09 -0.93 7.88
CA SER A 357 15.16 -0.04 7.39
C SER A 357 16.30 0.08 8.39
N VAL A 358 16.95 -1.05 8.68
CA VAL A 358 18.08 -1.19 9.60
C VAL A 358 19.02 -2.27 9.07
N THR A 359 20.24 -2.35 9.56
CA THR A 359 21.23 -3.32 9.09
C THR A 359 20.73 -4.76 9.23
N SER A 360 21.16 -5.65 8.34
CA SER A 360 20.76 -7.06 8.33
C SER A 360 21.19 -7.82 9.60
N THR A 361 22.21 -7.33 10.30
CA THR A 361 22.72 -7.93 11.55
C THR A 361 21.94 -7.51 12.80
N SER A 362 21.01 -6.55 12.68
CA SER A 362 20.16 -6.12 13.79
C SER A 362 19.15 -7.20 14.17
N ASP A 363 18.86 -7.33 15.46
CA ASP A 363 17.78 -8.17 15.97
C ASP A 363 16.41 -7.68 15.44
N TYR A 364 16.30 -6.42 15.06
CA TYR A 364 15.11 -5.75 14.54
C TYR A 364 15.07 -5.67 13.02
N ALA A 365 15.92 -6.42 12.32
CA ALA A 365 16.07 -6.37 10.86
C ALA A 365 14.82 -6.79 10.09
N PHE A 366 13.83 -7.41 10.73
CA PHE A 366 12.61 -7.89 10.09
C PHE A 366 11.37 -7.50 10.91
N GLY A 367 10.32 -7.10 10.22
CA GLY A 367 9.08 -6.67 10.86
C GLY A 367 8.43 -7.73 11.75
N TYR A 368 8.51 -9.01 11.39
CA TYR A 368 8.01 -10.10 12.23
C TYR A 368 8.77 -10.21 13.57
N ARG A 369 10.08 -9.92 13.63
CA ARG A 369 10.83 -9.91 14.90
C ARG A 369 10.34 -8.79 15.81
N ASN A 370 10.09 -7.58 15.27
CA ASN A 370 9.52 -6.47 16.03
C ASN A 370 8.14 -6.83 16.59
N ARG A 371 7.28 -7.48 15.79
CA ARG A 371 5.96 -7.93 16.23
C ARG A 371 6.05 -8.93 17.37
N THR A 372 7.00 -9.87 17.29
CA THR A 372 7.24 -10.88 18.33
C THR A 372 7.70 -10.24 19.64
N ILE A 373 8.70 -9.35 19.60
CA ILE A 373 9.21 -8.63 20.77
C ILE A 373 8.12 -7.78 21.40
N ASP A 374 7.40 -7.00 20.61
CA ASP A 374 6.34 -6.12 21.13
C ASP A 374 5.14 -6.92 21.68
N LYS A 375 4.84 -8.11 21.16
CA LYS A 375 3.83 -9.01 21.74
C LYS A 375 4.29 -9.49 23.12
N ALA A 376 5.56 -9.90 23.25
CA ALA A 376 6.15 -10.28 24.55
C ALA A 376 6.10 -9.13 25.54
N ILE A 377 6.52 -7.92 25.15
CA ILE A 377 6.48 -6.72 26.01
C ILE A 377 5.06 -6.43 26.51
N ARG A 378 4.06 -6.46 25.62
CA ARG A 378 2.66 -6.24 26.00
C ARG A 378 2.14 -7.32 26.96
N GLY A 379 2.45 -8.59 26.67
CA GLY A 379 2.07 -9.70 27.55
C GLY A 379 2.67 -9.57 28.92
N LEU A 380 3.97 -9.26 28.99
CA LEU A 380 4.67 -9.04 30.26
C LEU A 380 4.12 -7.84 31.02
N ASN A 381 3.92 -6.70 30.33
CA ASN A 381 3.38 -5.51 30.95
C ASN A 381 1.99 -5.78 31.57
N SER A 382 1.13 -6.52 30.90
CA SER A 382 -0.23 -6.83 31.39
C SER A 382 -0.26 -7.63 32.70
N VAL A 383 0.78 -8.41 32.97
CA VAL A 383 0.86 -9.25 34.19
C VAL A 383 1.73 -8.60 35.30
N ILE A 384 2.74 -7.80 34.92
CA ILE A 384 3.70 -7.20 35.87
C ILE A 384 3.21 -5.84 36.38
N VAL A 385 2.44 -5.08 35.59
CA VAL A 385 1.94 -3.76 35.99
C VAL A 385 1.11 -3.81 37.28
N LEU A 386 0.47 -4.92 37.58
CA LEU A 386 -0.33 -5.14 38.78
C LEU A 386 0.53 -5.25 40.05
N ASP A 387 1.84 -5.45 39.89
CA ASP A 387 2.80 -5.53 40.99
C ASP A 387 3.56 -4.22 41.25
N ILE A 388 3.24 -3.15 40.54
CA ILE A 388 3.78 -1.83 40.82
C ILE A 388 3.38 -1.44 42.28
N GLN A 389 4.36 -1.03 43.09
CA GLN A 389 4.21 -0.72 44.53
C GLN A 389 3.88 -1.94 45.41
N SER A 390 4.01 -3.16 44.90
CA SER A 390 3.89 -4.36 45.74
C SER A 390 5.09 -4.52 46.66
N GLN A 391 4.89 -5.26 47.76
CA GLN A 391 5.94 -5.55 48.72
C GLN A 391 6.89 -6.62 48.20
N ILE A 392 8.20 -6.35 48.30
CA ILE A 392 9.27 -7.31 48.02
C ILE A 392 9.96 -7.67 49.32
N VAL A 393 9.99 -8.96 49.62
CA VAL A 393 10.64 -9.46 50.84
C VAL A 393 12.15 -9.50 50.62
N ILE A 394 12.89 -8.90 51.57
CA ILE A 394 14.35 -8.81 51.58
C ILE A 394 14.90 -9.68 52.71
N ASN A 395 16.00 -10.40 52.48
CA ASN A 395 16.72 -11.18 53.45
C ASN A 395 17.55 -10.27 54.41
N SER A 396 18.03 -10.82 55.51
CA SER A 396 18.87 -10.10 56.48
C SER A 396 20.21 -9.62 55.91
N ASP A 397 20.68 -10.23 54.81
CA ASP A 397 21.90 -9.86 54.07
C ASP A 397 21.66 -8.76 53.03
N GLY A 398 20.42 -8.26 52.89
CA GLY A 398 20.04 -7.23 51.91
C GLY A 398 19.65 -7.74 50.55
N THR A 399 19.72 -9.05 50.31
CA THR A 399 19.31 -9.67 49.02
C THR A 399 17.80 -9.86 48.94
N ILE A 400 17.26 -9.90 47.73
CA ILE A 400 15.83 -10.23 47.46
C ILE A 400 15.58 -11.69 47.82
N LYS A 401 14.56 -11.96 48.61
CA LYS A 401 14.19 -13.32 48.99
C LYS A 401 13.77 -14.13 47.75
N SER A 402 14.23 -15.37 47.65
CA SER A 402 13.98 -16.29 46.51
C SER A 402 12.49 -16.43 46.23
N SER A 403 11.63 -16.47 47.25
CA SER A 403 10.17 -16.55 47.04
C SER A 403 9.58 -15.36 46.30
N SER A 404 10.10 -14.16 46.49
CA SER A 404 9.71 -12.94 45.74
C SER A 404 10.19 -13.04 44.31
N ILE A 405 11.43 -13.47 44.06
CA ILE A 405 12.00 -13.70 42.72
C ILE A 405 11.15 -14.70 41.94
N GLU A 406 10.87 -15.86 42.56
CA GLU A 406 10.08 -16.90 41.91
C GLU A 406 8.62 -16.49 41.61
N SER A 407 8.05 -15.58 42.43
CA SER A 407 6.74 -15.00 42.18
C SER A 407 6.73 -14.17 40.90
N PHE A 408 7.70 -13.27 40.69
CA PHE A 408 7.82 -12.47 39.48
C PHE A 408 8.16 -13.30 38.26
N LYS A 409 9.05 -14.31 38.39
CA LYS A 409 9.37 -15.23 37.30
C LYS A 409 8.14 -15.97 36.82
N ARG A 410 7.34 -16.58 37.72
CA ARG A 410 6.10 -17.29 37.35
C ARG A 410 5.10 -16.40 36.65
N LYS A 411 4.98 -15.12 37.01
CA LYS A 411 4.11 -14.19 36.31
C LYS A 411 4.61 -13.90 34.90
N ALA A 412 5.91 -13.69 34.72
CA ALA A 412 6.52 -13.48 33.41
C ALA A 412 6.44 -14.73 32.53
N ASP A 413 6.52 -15.92 33.11
CA ASP A 413 6.43 -17.19 32.40
C ASP A 413 5.06 -17.41 31.74
N ILE A 414 3.97 -16.89 32.26
CA ILE A 414 2.62 -17.10 31.72
C ILE A 414 2.51 -16.63 30.27
N PRO A 415 2.72 -15.35 29.93
CA PRO A 415 2.61 -14.87 28.56
C PRO A 415 3.69 -15.45 27.63
N LEU A 416 4.92 -15.64 28.14
CA LEU A 416 6.03 -16.14 27.34
C LEU A 416 5.88 -17.63 26.99
N SER A 417 5.46 -18.45 27.95
CA SER A 417 5.14 -19.87 27.71
C SER A 417 3.97 -20.03 26.73
N GLN A 418 2.99 -19.10 26.75
CA GLN A 418 1.93 -19.11 25.76
C GLN A 418 2.49 -18.83 24.36
N MET A 419 3.38 -17.86 24.19
CA MET A 419 4.02 -17.58 22.90
C MET A 419 4.86 -18.76 22.38
N VAL A 420 5.51 -19.53 23.27
CA VAL A 420 6.22 -20.76 22.87
C VAL A 420 5.24 -21.83 22.40
N ARG A 421 4.12 -22.04 23.13
CA ARG A 421 3.08 -23.00 22.71
C ARG A 421 2.42 -22.61 21.38
N ASP A 422 2.27 -21.33 21.14
CA ASP A 422 1.71 -20.81 19.88
C ASP A 422 2.72 -20.84 18.71
N GLY A 423 3.97 -21.27 18.95
CA GLY A 423 5.02 -21.34 17.94
C GLY A 423 5.54 -19.95 17.51
N GLU A 424 5.48 -18.97 18.39
CA GLU A 424 5.93 -17.59 18.14
C GLU A 424 7.34 -17.31 18.71
N LEU A 425 7.75 -18.12 19.69
CA LEU A 425 9.11 -18.14 20.26
C LEU A 425 9.63 -19.58 20.29
N SER A 426 10.95 -19.74 20.14
CA SER A 426 11.62 -21.03 20.36
C SER A 426 11.87 -21.30 21.83
N ALA A 427 12.31 -20.27 22.57
CA ALA A 427 12.60 -20.34 24.00
C ALA A 427 12.65 -18.93 24.61
N PHE A 428 12.66 -18.87 25.93
CA PHE A 428 12.91 -17.65 26.69
C PHE A 428 13.60 -17.96 28.01
N ASP A 429 14.18 -16.93 28.65
CA ASP A 429 14.75 -16.99 29.99
C ASP A 429 14.41 -15.70 30.74
N VAL A 430 14.06 -15.83 32.03
CA VAL A 430 13.70 -14.71 32.94
C VAL A 430 14.72 -14.64 34.05
N LEU A 431 15.50 -13.57 34.05
CA LEU A 431 16.57 -13.34 35.00
C LEU A 431 16.24 -12.19 35.96
N ILE A 432 16.38 -12.41 37.25
CA ILE A 432 16.27 -11.41 38.28
C ILE A 432 17.49 -11.55 39.19
N ASP A 433 18.34 -10.55 39.21
CA ASP A 433 19.49 -10.55 40.11
C ASP A 433 19.01 -10.34 41.58
N PRO A 434 19.31 -11.27 42.51
CA PRO A 434 18.94 -11.15 43.89
C PRO A 434 19.64 -9.98 44.61
N ASN A 435 20.81 -9.52 44.12
CA ASN A 435 21.63 -8.48 44.77
C ASN A 435 21.21 -7.06 44.38
N GLN A 436 20.06 -6.86 43.74
CA GLN A 436 19.59 -5.52 43.36
C GLN A 436 19.30 -4.66 44.62
N PRO A 437 19.72 -3.39 44.64
CA PRO A 437 19.52 -2.51 45.77
C PRO A 437 18.09 -1.94 45.82
N VAL A 438 17.09 -2.80 45.92
CA VAL A 438 15.66 -2.43 45.84
C VAL A 438 15.28 -1.50 46.98
N LEU A 439 15.82 -1.70 48.18
CA LEU A 439 15.53 -0.84 49.37
C LEU A 439 15.94 0.62 49.16
N SER A 440 17.05 0.86 48.45
CA SER A 440 17.56 2.23 48.26
C SER A 440 17.03 2.85 46.97
N THR A 441 16.73 2.06 45.93
CA THR A 441 16.33 2.55 44.61
C THR A 441 14.82 2.51 44.36
N GLY A 442 14.09 1.66 45.08
CA GLY A 442 12.70 1.37 44.84
C GLY A 442 12.45 0.69 43.44
N LYS A 443 13.50 0.16 42.80
CA LYS A 443 13.43 -0.42 41.44
C LYS A 443 13.75 -1.89 41.49
N LEU A 444 12.90 -2.70 40.79
CA LEU A 444 13.17 -4.08 40.45
C LEU A 444 13.45 -4.16 38.94
N ILE A 445 14.57 -4.75 38.54
CA ILE A 445 14.96 -4.98 37.18
C ILE A 445 14.76 -6.47 36.86
N ILE A 446 13.95 -6.73 35.85
CA ILE A 446 13.70 -8.06 35.31
C ILE A 446 14.31 -8.09 33.91
N THR A 447 15.28 -8.96 33.67
CA THR A 447 15.92 -9.16 32.36
C THR A 447 15.29 -10.35 31.69
N ILE A 448 14.80 -10.18 30.46
CA ILE A 448 14.18 -11.25 29.69
C ILE A 448 14.96 -11.44 28.42
N LYS A 449 15.35 -12.70 28.17
CA LYS A 449 16.01 -13.13 26.94
C LYS A 449 15.01 -13.94 26.13
N LEU A 450 14.85 -13.59 24.86
CA LEU A 450 13.94 -14.25 23.94
C LEU A 450 14.73 -14.89 22.80
N VAL A 451 14.39 -16.13 22.45
CA VAL A 451 14.90 -16.81 21.27
C VAL A 451 13.78 -16.84 20.23
N PRO A 452 13.89 -16.07 19.15
CA PRO A 452 12.85 -16.04 18.11
C PRO A 452 12.82 -17.35 17.33
N ILE A 453 11.72 -17.55 16.58
CA ILE A 453 11.66 -18.62 15.58
C ILE A 453 12.62 -18.28 14.43
N GLY A 454 13.43 -19.26 14.03
CA GLY A 454 14.32 -19.16 12.88
C GLY A 454 13.53 -19.21 11.56
N ILE A 455 13.80 -18.28 10.63
CA ILE A 455 13.24 -18.29 9.28
C ILE A 455 14.39 -18.45 8.29
N ALA A 456 14.28 -19.47 7.40
CA ALA A 456 15.19 -19.65 6.29
C ALA A 456 14.85 -18.65 5.18
N ASN A 457 15.54 -17.52 5.15
CA ASN A 457 15.38 -16.50 4.11
C ASN A 457 16.00 -16.92 2.77
N ASP A 458 16.98 -17.82 2.79
CA ASP A 458 17.64 -18.39 1.63
C ASP A 458 17.90 -19.88 1.83
N ILE A 459 17.76 -20.67 0.76
CA ILE A 459 18.00 -22.11 0.75
C ILE A 459 18.90 -22.44 -0.43
N THR A 460 20.14 -22.84 -0.15
CA THR A 460 21.08 -23.31 -1.16
C THR A 460 21.01 -24.84 -1.27
N ILE A 461 20.80 -25.35 -2.47
CA ILE A 461 20.71 -26.77 -2.76
C ILE A 461 21.91 -27.17 -3.61
N TYR A 462 22.71 -28.11 -3.12
CA TYR A 462 23.81 -28.73 -3.89
C TYR A 462 23.32 -30.05 -4.46
N VAL A 463 23.38 -30.18 -5.79
CA VAL A 463 23.02 -31.43 -6.49
C VAL A 463 24.22 -31.90 -7.26
N GLY A 464 24.55 -33.18 -7.10
CA GLY A 464 25.66 -33.86 -7.79
C GLY A 464 25.32 -35.29 -8.20
N PHE A 465 25.97 -35.78 -9.25
CA PHE A 465 25.89 -37.21 -9.60
C PHE A 465 26.88 -37.97 -8.78
N THR A 466 26.48 -39.18 -8.34
CA THR A 466 27.36 -40.14 -7.66
C THR A 466 27.21 -41.53 -8.27
N ASN A 467 28.27 -42.30 -8.25
CA ASN A 467 28.26 -43.72 -8.72
C ASN A 467 27.74 -44.69 -7.65
N LYS A 468 27.55 -44.25 -6.43
CA LYS A 468 26.98 -45.00 -5.30
C LYS A 468 26.20 -44.13 -4.36
N ILE A 469 25.08 -44.63 -3.84
CA ILE A 469 24.30 -44.06 -2.74
C ILE A 469 24.45 -44.96 -1.56
#